data_9a433c24398035253ddf5780f358457f
#
_entry.id   9a433c24398035253ddf5780f358457f
#
_cell.length_a   1.000
_cell.length_b   1.000
_cell.length_c   1.000
_cell.angle_alpha   90.00
_cell.angle_beta   90.00
_cell.angle_gamma   90.00
#
_symmetry.space_group_name_H-M   'P 1'
#
loop_
_entity.id
_entity.type
_entity.pdbx_description
1 polymer ?
#
loop_
_entity_poly.entity_id
_entity_poly.type
_entity_poly.pdbx_seq_one_letter_code
_entity_poly.pdbx_strand_id
1 'polypeptide(L)'
;MAQLADASADIVLADPPYNIGKDFGNKSDSMTMEEYITWSRSWLSEAVRILKPSGTLYVYGFSEILAHVSVNLELEKRWLVWHYTNKTSPTTSFWQRTHESIIVAWKDADQRIFNADDVREPYSDTYIKNFKNKNKTRTTTKGRFGKTSTTYTVNDKGALPRDVLKVPALAGGAGMVERWLWCTTCDDAFPNSEKEAHCDHSTFAHSTQKPYELTQKLLLAAKPLSGGLVVVPFVGSGSELAVIADLALDYIGFEINPEYVKLASRFLEKRK
;
A
#
# COMPACT_ATOMS: atom_id res chain seq x y z
N MET A 1 -6.82 9.99 15.05
CA MET A 1 -7.12 8.61 15.49
C MET A 1 -7.59 8.53 16.95
N ALA A 2 -7.10 9.36 17.85
CA ALA A 2 -7.49 9.33 19.29
C ALA A 2 -9.00 9.38 19.59
N GLN A 3 -9.83 9.87 18.66
CA GLN A 3 -11.29 9.90 18.81
C GLN A 3 -12.00 8.62 18.35
N LEU A 4 -11.27 7.69 17.71
CA LEU A 4 -11.83 6.41 17.26
C LEU A 4 -11.86 5.41 18.42
N ALA A 5 -12.88 4.57 18.44
CA ALA A 5 -12.99 3.51 19.44
C ALA A 5 -11.86 2.45 19.27
N ASP A 6 -11.52 1.79 20.36
CA ASP A 6 -10.63 0.63 20.34
C ASP A 6 -11.20 -0.47 19.45
N ALA A 7 -10.34 -1.19 18.77
CA ALA A 7 -10.72 -2.33 17.93
C ALA A 7 -11.87 -2.01 16.95
N SER A 8 -11.87 -0.82 16.33
CA SER A 8 -12.90 -0.37 15.38
C SER A 8 -12.50 -0.55 13.92
N ALA A 9 -11.20 -0.53 13.59
CA ALA A 9 -10.70 -0.61 12.23
C ALA A 9 -10.39 -2.05 11.79
N ASP A 10 -10.86 -2.42 10.61
CA ASP A 10 -10.51 -3.69 9.96
C ASP A 10 -9.15 -3.61 9.27
N ILE A 11 -8.85 -2.45 8.69
CA ILE A 11 -7.57 -2.20 8.03
C ILE A 11 -7.08 -0.80 8.45
N VAL A 12 -5.80 -0.69 8.76
CA VAL A 12 -5.10 0.59 8.83
C VAL A 12 -4.05 0.61 7.72
N LEU A 13 -4.14 1.60 6.84
CA LEU A 13 -3.24 1.76 5.69
C LEU A 13 -2.47 3.06 5.84
N ALA A 14 -1.20 2.99 6.24
CA ALA A 14 -0.38 4.14 6.58
C ALA A 14 0.78 4.34 5.60
N ASP A 15 0.80 5.50 4.94
CA ASP A 15 1.90 6.00 4.11
C ASP A 15 2.52 7.26 4.75
N PRO A 16 3.24 7.13 5.87
CA PRO A 16 3.79 8.27 6.59
C PRO A 16 4.87 8.98 5.78
N PRO A 17 5.22 10.24 6.07
CA PRO A 17 6.48 10.85 5.61
C PRO A 17 7.66 9.95 5.92
N TYR A 18 8.60 9.79 4.98
CA TYR A 18 9.73 8.84 5.10
C TYR A 18 10.99 9.44 5.73
N ASN A 19 10.92 10.69 6.17
CA ASN A 19 12.05 11.43 6.73
C ASN A 19 13.25 11.55 5.77
N ILE A 20 12.97 11.86 4.51
CA ILE A 20 13.95 11.97 3.42
C ILE A 20 14.09 13.40 2.89
N GLY A 21 13.58 14.39 3.63
CA GLY A 21 13.65 15.82 3.31
C GLY A 21 12.71 16.28 2.20
N LYS A 22 11.60 15.55 1.94
CA LYS A 22 10.58 16.02 1.00
C LYS A 22 9.71 17.10 1.62
N ASP A 23 9.37 18.10 0.84
CA ASP A 23 8.41 19.13 1.25
C ASP A 23 6.97 18.65 0.98
N PHE A 24 6.24 18.45 2.07
CA PHE A 24 4.80 18.15 2.05
C PHE A 24 3.97 19.36 2.52
N GLY A 25 4.53 20.58 2.43
CA GLY A 25 3.93 21.80 2.94
C GLY A 25 4.12 22.01 4.45
N ASN A 26 4.93 21.17 5.09
CA ASN A 26 5.34 21.27 6.47
C ASN A 26 6.75 20.66 6.67
N LYS A 27 7.33 20.79 7.85
CA LYS A 27 8.66 20.25 8.16
C LYS A 27 8.64 18.80 8.65
N SER A 28 7.57 18.05 8.43
CA SER A 28 7.39 16.70 8.97
C SER A 28 8.33 15.63 8.39
N ASP A 29 9.01 15.93 7.28
CA ASP A 29 9.90 14.97 6.61
C ASP A 29 11.41 15.32 6.78
N SER A 30 11.75 16.13 7.78
CA SER A 30 13.14 16.57 8.07
C SER A 30 13.47 16.53 9.56
N MET A 31 13.01 15.51 10.25
CA MET A 31 13.28 15.28 11.68
C MET A 31 14.63 14.59 11.87
N THR A 32 15.23 14.73 13.05
CA THR A 32 16.27 13.79 13.47
C THR A 32 15.68 12.38 13.55
N MET A 33 16.50 11.34 13.46
CA MET A 33 16.00 9.96 13.53
C MET A 33 15.32 9.66 14.87
N GLU A 34 15.79 10.24 15.97
CA GLU A 34 15.21 10.07 17.28
C GLU A 34 13.81 10.72 17.37
N GLU A 35 13.66 11.93 16.87
CA GLU A 35 12.37 12.62 16.77
C GLU A 35 11.40 11.83 15.90
N TYR A 36 11.87 11.35 14.74
CA TYR A 36 11.06 10.54 13.83
C TYR A 36 10.57 9.24 14.47
N ILE A 37 11.44 8.53 15.20
CA ILE A 37 11.07 7.32 15.92
C ILE A 37 10.02 7.64 17.00
N THR A 38 10.22 8.72 17.75
CA THR A 38 9.30 9.15 18.82
C THR A 38 7.94 9.51 18.24
N TRP A 39 7.93 10.29 17.15
CA TRP A 39 6.72 10.61 16.40
C TRP A 39 6.04 9.35 15.84
N SER A 40 6.81 8.43 15.27
CA SER A 40 6.28 7.19 14.70
C SER A 40 5.62 6.33 15.77
N ARG A 41 6.20 6.21 16.96
CA ARG A 41 5.60 5.48 18.10
C ARG A 41 4.22 6.01 18.46
N SER A 42 4.02 7.33 18.45
CA SER A 42 2.76 7.94 18.85
C SER A 42 1.61 7.57 17.93
N TRP A 43 1.78 7.62 16.60
CA TRP A 43 0.71 7.24 15.68
C TRP A 43 0.58 5.73 15.52
N LEU A 44 1.69 4.96 15.65
CA LEU A 44 1.64 3.50 15.62
C LEU A 44 0.85 2.93 16.80
N SER A 45 1.04 3.48 18.03
CA SER A 45 0.27 3.05 19.19
C SER A 45 -1.23 3.25 18.99
N GLU A 46 -1.65 4.37 18.38
CA GLU A 46 -3.04 4.61 18.03
C GLU A 46 -3.54 3.67 16.92
N ALA A 47 -2.73 3.45 15.88
CA ALA A 47 -3.05 2.50 14.82
C ALA A 47 -3.28 1.08 15.39
N VAL A 48 -2.41 0.64 16.30
CA VAL A 48 -2.57 -0.65 16.98
C VAL A 48 -3.79 -0.66 17.90
N ARG A 49 -4.07 0.42 18.65
CA ARG A 49 -5.23 0.50 19.53
C ARG A 49 -6.54 0.31 18.77
N ILE A 50 -6.71 1.05 17.67
CA ILE A 50 -7.94 1.00 16.87
C ILE A 50 -8.06 -0.25 16.01
N LEU A 51 -6.99 -1.00 15.76
CA LEU A 51 -7.01 -2.20 14.94
C LEU A 51 -7.78 -3.31 15.64
N LYS A 52 -8.71 -3.97 14.94
CA LYS A 52 -9.42 -5.18 15.40
C LYS A 52 -8.47 -6.35 15.61
N PRO A 53 -8.81 -7.38 16.40
CA PRO A 53 -8.03 -8.62 16.48
C PRO A 53 -7.80 -9.27 15.12
N SER A 54 -8.83 -9.30 14.26
CA SER A 54 -8.77 -9.81 12.87
C SER A 54 -8.15 -8.83 11.87
N GLY A 55 -7.84 -7.59 12.30
CA GLY A 55 -7.45 -6.50 11.42
C GLY A 55 -6.00 -6.59 10.94
N THR A 56 -5.72 -5.85 9.88
CA THR A 56 -4.39 -5.76 9.26
C THR A 56 -3.90 -4.32 9.20
N LEU A 57 -2.67 -4.10 9.66
CA LEU A 57 -1.95 -2.83 9.54
C LEU A 57 -0.93 -2.92 8.41
N TYR A 58 -1.00 -2.02 7.43
CA TYR A 58 0.03 -1.81 6.42
C TYR A 58 0.77 -0.50 6.68
N VAL A 59 2.10 -0.54 6.62
CA VAL A 59 2.95 0.66 6.76
C VAL A 59 3.94 0.70 5.60
N TYR A 60 3.83 1.70 4.75
CA TYR A 60 4.77 1.95 3.64
C TYR A 60 6.04 2.65 4.14
N GLY A 61 7.15 2.45 3.42
CA GLY A 61 8.38 3.19 3.64
C GLY A 61 9.59 2.60 2.93
N PHE A 62 10.70 3.30 3.00
CA PHE A 62 11.97 2.74 2.59
C PHE A 62 12.47 1.76 3.66
N SER A 63 13.12 0.69 3.23
CA SER A 63 13.57 -0.41 4.12
C SER A 63 14.39 0.09 5.30
N GLU A 64 15.30 1.04 5.06
CA GLU A 64 16.18 1.62 6.07
C GLU A 64 15.41 2.41 7.14
N ILE A 65 14.34 3.08 6.76
CA ILE A 65 13.47 3.82 7.69
C ILE A 65 12.52 2.88 8.41
N LEU A 66 11.89 1.97 7.66
CA LEU A 66 10.98 0.98 8.26
C LEU A 66 11.68 0.04 9.24
N ALA A 67 13.00 -0.17 9.13
CA ALA A 67 13.76 -0.92 10.11
C ALA A 67 13.62 -0.32 11.53
N HIS A 68 13.71 1.01 11.64
CA HIS A 68 13.51 1.73 12.89
C HIS A 68 12.06 1.72 13.36
N VAL A 69 11.11 1.83 12.45
CA VAL A 69 9.66 1.75 12.75
C VAL A 69 9.30 0.33 13.23
N SER A 70 9.82 -0.69 12.54
CA SER A 70 9.52 -2.10 12.79
C SER A 70 9.87 -2.56 14.20
N VAL A 71 11.00 -2.13 14.76
CA VAL A 71 11.41 -2.53 16.12
C VAL A 71 10.50 -1.95 17.20
N ASN A 72 9.76 -0.90 16.90
CA ASN A 72 8.80 -0.24 17.79
C ASN A 72 7.36 -0.73 17.60
N LEU A 73 7.12 -1.65 16.69
CA LEU A 73 5.81 -2.25 16.42
C LEU A 73 5.77 -3.65 17.03
N GLU A 74 5.17 -3.78 18.23
CA GLU A 74 5.08 -5.03 18.99
C GLU A 74 3.96 -5.96 18.49
N LEU A 75 3.84 -6.12 17.17
CA LEU A 75 2.92 -7.03 16.52
C LEU A 75 3.68 -8.09 15.72
N GLU A 76 3.04 -9.24 15.49
CA GLU A 76 3.50 -10.13 14.46
C GLU A 76 3.44 -9.43 13.10
N LYS A 77 4.48 -9.61 12.29
CA LYS A 77 4.60 -8.85 11.04
C LYS A 77 5.41 -9.58 9.99
N ARG A 78 5.20 -9.18 8.75
CA ARG A 78 5.98 -9.61 7.58
C ARG A 78 6.31 -8.38 6.72
N TRP A 79 7.40 -8.46 5.99
CA TRP A 79 7.77 -7.47 4.98
C TRP A 79 7.24 -7.91 3.63
N LEU A 80 6.60 -6.97 2.91
CA LEU A 80 6.33 -7.05 1.49
C LEU A 80 7.28 -6.09 0.77
N VAL A 81 7.62 -6.41 -0.47
CA VAL A 81 8.42 -5.56 -1.34
C VAL A 81 7.55 -5.09 -2.50
N TRP A 82 7.32 -3.81 -2.59
CA TRP A 82 6.74 -3.21 -3.78
C TRP A 82 7.86 -2.89 -4.77
N HIS A 83 8.02 -3.73 -5.78
CA HIS A 83 9.01 -3.58 -6.83
C HIS A 83 8.45 -2.73 -7.99
N TYR A 84 9.10 -1.62 -8.27
CA TYR A 84 8.79 -0.76 -9.41
C TYR A 84 9.22 -1.43 -10.72
N THR A 85 8.29 -1.65 -11.63
CA THR A 85 8.62 -2.27 -12.91
C THR A 85 9.05 -1.27 -13.97
N ASN A 86 8.87 0.04 -13.73
CA ASN A 86 9.08 1.12 -14.69
C ASN A 86 9.95 2.27 -14.20
N LYS A 87 10.31 2.31 -12.91
CA LYS A 87 11.08 3.43 -12.35
C LYS A 87 12.56 3.10 -12.30
N THR A 88 13.35 3.93 -12.97
CA THR A 88 14.80 3.96 -12.82
C THR A 88 15.23 5.36 -12.47
N SER A 89 15.95 5.53 -11.36
CA SER A 89 16.68 6.77 -11.07
C SER A 89 18.15 6.47 -11.35
N PRO A 90 18.69 6.87 -12.52
CA PRO A 90 20.04 6.55 -12.90
C PRO A 90 21.04 7.04 -11.85
N THR A 91 21.84 6.15 -11.35
CA THR A 91 23.00 6.47 -10.51
C THR A 91 24.17 5.58 -10.88
N THR A 92 25.34 6.14 -10.92
CA THR A 92 26.59 5.41 -11.17
C THR A 92 27.40 5.21 -9.90
N SER A 93 26.96 5.80 -8.78
CA SER A 93 27.68 5.79 -7.50
C SER A 93 27.21 4.71 -6.55
N PHE A 94 25.99 4.17 -6.75
CA PHE A 94 25.42 3.14 -5.87
C PHE A 94 24.33 2.34 -6.59
N TRP A 95 23.75 1.34 -5.89
CA TRP A 95 22.62 0.56 -6.37
C TRP A 95 21.39 1.43 -6.60
N GLN A 96 20.73 1.27 -7.73
CA GLN A 96 19.47 1.99 -8.04
C GLN A 96 18.35 1.49 -7.15
N ARG A 97 17.60 2.44 -6.56
CA ARG A 97 16.39 2.08 -5.81
C ARG A 97 15.26 1.71 -6.77
N THR A 98 14.84 0.46 -6.72
CA THR A 98 13.79 -0.09 -7.56
C THR A 98 12.59 -0.62 -6.76
N HIS A 99 12.55 -0.36 -5.46
CA HIS A 99 11.47 -0.82 -4.60
C HIS A 99 11.24 0.09 -3.41
N GLU A 100 10.05 -0.02 -2.85
CA GLU A 100 9.68 0.36 -1.48
C GLU A 100 9.32 -0.90 -0.69
N SER A 101 9.36 -0.80 0.62
CA SER A 101 8.93 -1.87 1.52
C SER A 101 7.57 -1.53 2.13
N ILE A 102 6.83 -2.58 2.50
CA ILE A 102 5.58 -2.45 3.24
C ILE A 102 5.64 -3.43 4.40
N ILE A 103 5.49 -2.93 5.63
CA ILE A 103 5.24 -3.81 6.76
C ILE A 103 3.76 -4.19 6.74
N VAL A 104 3.46 -5.48 6.76
CA VAL A 104 2.12 -5.99 7.07
C VAL A 104 2.15 -6.60 8.46
N ALA A 105 1.29 -6.10 9.36
CA ALA A 105 1.24 -6.53 10.75
C ALA A 105 -0.19 -6.87 11.18
N TRP A 106 -0.34 -7.74 12.19
CA TRP A 106 -1.62 -8.22 12.69
C TRP A 106 -1.54 -8.53 14.20
N LYS A 107 -2.68 -8.45 14.89
CA LYS A 107 -2.76 -8.73 16.34
C LYS A 107 -2.85 -10.21 16.66
N ASP A 108 -3.67 -10.93 15.88
CA ASP A 108 -4.00 -12.33 16.14
C ASP A 108 -3.90 -13.13 14.85
N ALA A 109 -2.98 -14.07 14.82
CA ALA A 109 -2.71 -14.89 13.63
C ALA A 109 -3.88 -15.83 13.30
N ASP A 110 -4.64 -16.26 14.30
CA ASP A 110 -5.76 -17.20 14.11
C ASP A 110 -7.02 -16.47 13.61
N GLN A 111 -7.17 -15.18 13.91
CA GLN A 111 -8.28 -14.34 13.47
C GLN A 111 -7.98 -13.53 12.20
N ARG A 112 -6.71 -13.41 11.82
CA ARG A 112 -6.29 -12.61 10.67
C ARG A 112 -7.00 -13.01 9.39
N ILE A 113 -7.59 -12.03 8.71
CA ILE A 113 -8.18 -12.21 7.38
C ILE A 113 -7.07 -12.20 6.33
N PHE A 114 -7.06 -13.23 5.47
CA PHE A 114 -6.21 -13.28 4.28
C PHE A 114 -6.92 -13.96 3.11
N ASN A 115 -7.43 -13.16 2.18
CA ASN A 115 -8.18 -13.59 1.00
C ASN A 115 -7.21 -13.96 -0.14
N ALA A 116 -6.52 -15.09 -0.01
CA ALA A 116 -5.50 -15.51 -0.97
C ALA A 116 -6.02 -15.60 -2.40
N ASP A 117 -7.28 -16.01 -2.58
CA ASP A 117 -7.89 -16.19 -3.89
C ASP A 117 -8.19 -14.89 -4.64
N ASP A 118 -8.39 -13.78 -3.91
CA ASP A 118 -8.68 -12.46 -4.48
C ASP A 118 -7.42 -11.73 -4.97
N VAL A 119 -6.24 -12.22 -4.54
CA VAL A 119 -4.95 -11.62 -4.85
C VAL A 119 -3.97 -12.58 -5.52
N ARG A 120 -4.48 -13.67 -6.12
CA ARG A 120 -3.67 -14.62 -6.88
C ARG A 120 -2.96 -13.94 -8.05
N GLU A 121 -1.85 -14.51 -8.44
CA GLU A 121 -1.03 -14.06 -9.56
C GLU A 121 -1.22 -14.99 -10.76
N PRO A 122 -1.15 -14.48 -12.00
CA PRO A 122 -1.16 -15.35 -13.17
C PRO A 122 0.04 -16.31 -13.14
N TYR A 123 -0.20 -17.55 -13.58
CA TYR A 123 0.90 -18.48 -13.80
C TYR A 123 1.75 -18.03 -15.00
N SER A 124 3.05 -18.31 -14.96
CA SER A 124 3.89 -18.19 -16.15
C SER A 124 3.49 -19.20 -17.23
N ASP A 125 3.69 -18.84 -18.51
CA ASP A 125 3.42 -19.73 -19.65
C ASP A 125 4.16 -21.06 -19.53
N THR A 126 5.40 -21.04 -19.02
CA THR A 126 6.19 -22.23 -18.77
C THR A 126 5.54 -23.13 -17.74
N TYR A 127 4.97 -22.55 -16.66
CA TYR A 127 4.26 -23.33 -15.66
C TYR A 127 3.00 -23.97 -16.24
N ILE A 128 2.21 -23.17 -16.99
CA ILE A 128 0.98 -23.68 -17.63
C ILE A 128 1.30 -24.83 -18.58
N LYS A 129 2.30 -24.69 -19.47
CA LYS A 129 2.74 -25.75 -20.39
C LYS A 129 3.12 -27.05 -19.68
N ASN A 130 3.79 -26.95 -18.53
CA ASN A 130 4.31 -28.10 -17.82
C ASN A 130 3.30 -28.79 -16.90
N PHE A 131 2.30 -28.07 -16.40
CA PHE A 131 1.43 -28.53 -15.33
C PHE A 131 -0.07 -28.50 -15.64
N LYS A 132 -0.53 -27.83 -16.71
CA LYS A 132 -1.93 -27.83 -17.10
C LYS A 132 -2.39 -29.28 -17.34
N ASN A 133 -3.43 -29.69 -16.64
CA ASN A 133 -4.01 -31.04 -16.67
C ASN A 133 -3.14 -32.17 -16.08
N LYS A 134 -2.16 -31.84 -15.23
CA LYS A 134 -1.33 -32.84 -14.54
C LYS A 134 -1.39 -32.66 -13.03
N ASN A 135 -1.90 -33.67 -12.33
CA ASN A 135 -1.67 -33.79 -10.89
C ASN A 135 -0.24 -34.30 -10.68
N LYS A 136 0.62 -33.51 -10.07
CA LYS A 136 2.00 -33.90 -9.81
C LYS A 136 2.21 -34.05 -8.31
N THR A 137 2.49 -35.27 -7.88
CA THR A 137 2.91 -35.55 -6.49
C THR A 137 4.42 -35.40 -6.41
N ARG A 138 4.89 -34.51 -5.55
CA ARG A 138 6.32 -34.38 -5.22
C ARG A 138 6.55 -34.90 -3.82
N THR A 139 7.39 -35.91 -3.69
CA THR A 139 7.86 -36.42 -2.40
C THR A 139 9.27 -35.90 -2.16
N THR A 140 9.45 -35.16 -1.08
CA THR A 140 10.77 -34.70 -0.65
C THR A 140 11.24 -35.57 0.51
N THR A 141 12.31 -36.34 0.29
CA THR A 141 12.85 -37.26 1.30
C THR A 141 13.87 -36.60 2.22
N LYS A 142 14.48 -35.49 1.83
CA LYS A 142 15.48 -34.73 2.59
C LYS A 142 15.14 -33.23 2.55
N GLY A 143 14.03 -32.84 3.12
CA GLY A 143 13.69 -31.42 3.30
C GLY A 143 14.05 -30.92 4.68
N ARG A 144 14.16 -29.60 4.85
CA ARG A 144 14.38 -28.93 6.15
C ARG A 144 13.36 -29.36 7.22
N PHE A 145 12.18 -29.81 6.80
CA PHE A 145 11.06 -30.24 7.65
C PHE A 145 10.78 -31.76 7.53
N GLY A 146 11.77 -32.56 7.12
CA GLY A 146 11.63 -34.00 6.98
C GLY A 146 10.98 -34.45 5.66
N LYS A 147 10.43 -35.68 5.66
CA LYS A 147 9.77 -36.28 4.48
C LYS A 147 8.38 -35.68 4.33
N THR A 148 8.16 -34.97 3.23
CA THR A 148 6.85 -34.39 2.87
C THR A 148 6.40 -34.89 1.50
N SER A 149 5.13 -35.21 1.35
CA SER A 149 4.49 -35.50 0.07
C SER A 149 3.42 -34.43 -0.18
N THR A 150 3.53 -33.72 -1.28
CA THR A 150 2.57 -32.67 -1.66
C THR A 150 2.06 -32.94 -3.07
N THR A 151 0.76 -33.04 -3.23
CA THR A 151 0.11 -33.08 -4.54
C THR A 151 -0.25 -31.66 -4.96
N TYR A 152 0.25 -31.23 -6.10
CA TYR A 152 -0.03 -29.91 -6.67
C TYR A 152 -1.15 -30.05 -7.69
N THR A 153 -2.24 -29.35 -7.43
CA THR A 153 -3.31 -29.12 -8.40
C THR A 153 -3.21 -27.67 -8.87
N VAL A 154 -3.27 -27.46 -10.18
CA VAL A 154 -3.31 -26.11 -10.73
C VAL A 154 -4.63 -25.46 -10.34
N ASN A 155 -4.58 -24.33 -9.68
CA ASN A 155 -5.78 -23.56 -9.32
C ASN A 155 -6.16 -22.66 -10.49
N ASP A 156 -7.42 -22.68 -10.91
CA ASP A 156 -7.89 -21.89 -12.06
C ASP A 156 -7.78 -20.38 -11.85
N LYS A 157 -7.78 -19.92 -10.60
CA LYS A 157 -7.60 -18.51 -10.24
C LYS A 157 -6.13 -18.04 -10.27
N GLY A 158 -5.17 -18.94 -10.47
CA GLY A 158 -3.75 -18.59 -10.54
C GLY A 158 -2.91 -19.06 -9.34
N ALA A 159 -1.65 -18.64 -9.34
CA ALA A 159 -0.67 -18.92 -8.28
C ALA A 159 -0.98 -18.15 -7.00
N LEU A 160 -0.58 -18.69 -5.85
CA LEU A 160 -0.65 -17.96 -4.58
C LEU A 160 0.18 -16.67 -4.66
N PRO A 161 -0.29 -15.58 -4.02
CA PRO A 161 0.42 -14.31 -4.03
C PRO A 161 1.78 -14.42 -3.34
N ARG A 162 2.72 -13.65 -3.85
CA ARG A 162 4.08 -13.55 -3.28
C ARG A 162 4.23 -12.25 -2.51
N ASP A 163 5.24 -12.20 -1.67
CA ASP A 163 5.60 -11.02 -0.88
C ASP A 163 6.39 -9.96 -1.69
N VAL A 164 6.63 -10.20 -2.97
CA VAL A 164 7.17 -9.22 -3.93
C VAL A 164 6.07 -8.81 -4.90
N LEU A 165 5.53 -7.61 -4.70
CA LEU A 165 4.46 -7.02 -5.50
C LEU A 165 5.07 -6.25 -6.67
N LYS A 166 4.81 -6.69 -7.90
CA LYS A 166 5.31 -6.05 -9.12
C LYS A 166 4.26 -5.11 -9.68
N VAL A 167 4.33 -3.85 -9.31
CA VAL A 167 3.40 -2.81 -9.74
C VAL A 167 4.19 -1.59 -10.22
N PRO A 168 3.88 -1.02 -11.39
CA PRO A 168 4.52 0.21 -11.85
C PRO A 168 4.34 1.35 -10.87
N ALA A 169 5.40 2.14 -10.66
CA ALA A 169 5.27 3.40 -9.95
C ALA A 169 4.59 4.46 -10.83
N LEU A 170 3.91 5.43 -10.22
CA LEU A 170 3.32 6.57 -10.92
C LEU A 170 4.41 7.59 -11.30
N ALA A 171 5.37 7.15 -12.09
CA ALA A 171 6.52 7.95 -12.51
C ALA A 171 6.81 7.71 -14.00
N GLY A 172 6.88 8.80 -14.77
CA GLY A 172 7.16 8.78 -16.20
C GLY A 172 6.09 8.10 -17.06
N GLY A 173 5.96 8.51 -18.31
CA GLY A 173 5.11 7.85 -19.30
C GLY A 173 3.69 7.54 -18.84
N ALA A 174 3.24 6.31 -19.11
CA ALA A 174 1.88 5.85 -18.78
C ALA A 174 1.53 5.90 -17.27
N GLY A 175 2.52 5.80 -16.38
CA GLY A 175 2.26 5.89 -14.93
C GLY A 175 1.79 7.27 -14.48
N MET A 176 2.09 8.32 -15.25
CA MET A 176 1.64 9.68 -14.92
C MET A 176 0.14 9.90 -15.17
N VAL A 177 -0.50 9.10 -16.01
CA VAL A 177 -1.92 9.25 -16.37
C VAL A 177 -2.83 9.10 -15.14
N GLU A 178 -2.48 8.23 -14.24
CA GLU A 178 -3.25 7.96 -13.01
C GLU A 178 -3.11 9.07 -11.94
N ARG A 179 -2.12 9.98 -12.09
CA ARG A 179 -1.92 11.08 -11.13
C ARG A 179 -3.03 12.11 -11.20
N TRP A 180 -3.39 12.60 -10.03
CA TRP A 180 -4.30 13.74 -9.88
C TRP A 180 -3.52 15.02 -9.61
N LEU A 181 -3.98 16.10 -10.23
CA LEU A 181 -3.44 17.44 -10.14
C LEU A 181 -4.44 18.36 -9.48
N TRP A 182 -3.94 19.34 -8.74
CA TRP A 182 -4.72 20.43 -8.19
C TRP A 182 -4.32 21.74 -8.88
N CYS A 183 -5.30 22.51 -9.33
CA CYS A 183 -5.12 23.87 -9.80
C CYS A 183 -5.67 24.85 -8.77
N THR A 184 -4.80 25.64 -8.15
CA THR A 184 -5.19 26.63 -7.15
C THR A 184 -6.03 27.77 -7.73
N THR A 185 -5.82 28.12 -8.99
CA THR A 185 -6.56 29.19 -9.66
C THR A 185 -7.98 28.76 -10.03
N CYS A 186 -8.14 27.52 -10.51
CA CYS A 186 -9.46 26.97 -10.84
C CYS A 186 -10.21 26.41 -9.62
N ASP A 187 -9.52 26.26 -8.49
CA ASP A 187 -9.99 25.59 -7.27
C ASP A 187 -10.55 24.17 -7.59
N ASP A 188 -9.82 23.42 -8.43
CA ASP A 188 -10.30 22.14 -8.94
C ASP A 188 -9.19 21.08 -9.04
N ALA A 189 -9.59 19.80 -8.93
CA ALA A 189 -8.73 18.62 -9.12
C ALA A 189 -9.15 17.86 -10.38
N PHE A 190 -8.15 17.35 -11.12
CA PHE A 190 -8.37 16.61 -12.35
C PHE A 190 -7.21 15.63 -12.61
N PRO A 191 -7.44 14.56 -13.37
CA PRO A 191 -6.38 13.62 -13.73
C PRO A 191 -5.36 14.28 -14.67
N ASN A 192 -4.11 13.87 -14.56
CA ASN A 192 -3.02 14.43 -15.38
C ASN A 192 -3.25 14.26 -16.89
N SER A 193 -4.05 13.28 -17.29
CA SER A 193 -4.47 13.10 -18.70
C SER A 193 -5.31 14.25 -19.25
N GLU A 194 -5.96 15.03 -18.38
CA GLU A 194 -6.82 16.15 -18.75
C GLU A 194 -6.12 17.52 -18.61
N LYS A 195 -4.86 17.55 -18.23
CA LYS A 195 -4.14 18.78 -17.92
C LYS A 195 -4.18 19.82 -19.05
N GLU A 196 -3.92 19.40 -20.29
CA GLU A 196 -3.89 20.29 -21.46
C GLU A 196 -5.28 20.83 -21.83
N ALA A 197 -6.32 20.05 -21.56
CA ALA A 197 -7.70 20.44 -21.83
C ALA A 197 -8.34 21.26 -20.70
N HIS A 198 -7.77 21.18 -19.48
CA HIS A 198 -8.37 21.79 -18.29
C HIS A 198 -7.99 23.27 -18.17
N CYS A 199 -6.71 23.59 -18.08
CA CYS A 199 -6.22 24.97 -17.95
C CYS A 199 -4.70 25.09 -18.15
N ASP A 200 -4.25 26.33 -18.46
CA ASP A 200 -2.82 26.68 -18.59
C ASP A 200 -2.17 27.12 -17.28
N HIS A 201 -2.91 27.03 -16.17
CA HIS A 201 -2.42 27.48 -14.87
C HIS A 201 -1.39 26.51 -14.27
N SER A 202 -0.62 27.01 -13.31
CA SER A 202 0.27 26.17 -12.51
C SER A 202 -0.55 25.16 -11.69
N THR A 203 -0.12 23.92 -11.74
CA THR A 203 -0.74 22.81 -11.02
C THR A 203 0.28 22.10 -10.15
N PHE A 204 -0.17 21.49 -9.06
CA PHE A 204 0.66 20.59 -8.29
C PHE A 204 0.01 19.21 -8.12
N ALA A 205 0.83 18.22 -7.84
CA ALA A 205 0.40 16.88 -7.51
C ALA A 205 1.03 16.44 -6.20
N HIS A 206 0.39 15.54 -5.48
CA HIS A 206 1.05 14.86 -4.38
C HIS A 206 2.25 14.05 -4.90
N SER A 207 3.44 14.27 -4.33
CA SER A 207 4.69 13.76 -4.90
C SER A 207 4.82 12.23 -4.86
N THR A 208 4.09 11.57 -3.96
CA THR A 208 4.18 10.13 -3.65
C THR A 208 2.84 9.40 -3.71
N GLN A 209 1.94 9.83 -4.60
CA GLN A 209 0.67 9.12 -4.83
C GLN A 209 0.94 7.64 -5.08
N LYS A 210 0.18 6.75 -4.41
CA LYS A 210 0.31 5.30 -4.58
C LYS A 210 -0.51 4.81 -5.78
N PRO A 211 0.00 3.80 -6.53
CA PRO A 211 -0.76 3.18 -7.63
C PRO A 211 -2.03 2.51 -7.15
N TYR A 212 -3.10 2.65 -7.93
CA TYR A 212 -4.40 2.02 -7.67
C TYR A 212 -4.28 0.50 -7.48
N GLU A 213 -3.59 -0.17 -8.39
CA GLU A 213 -3.41 -1.63 -8.37
C GLU A 213 -2.72 -2.12 -7.08
N LEU A 214 -1.71 -1.38 -6.59
CA LEU A 214 -1.00 -1.72 -5.37
C LEU A 214 -1.95 -1.67 -4.16
N THR A 215 -2.64 -0.54 -4.00
CA THR A 215 -3.60 -0.34 -2.91
C THR A 215 -4.73 -1.36 -2.96
N GLN A 216 -5.30 -1.59 -4.15
CA GLN A 216 -6.36 -2.58 -4.35
C GLN A 216 -5.92 -3.98 -3.91
N LYS A 217 -4.72 -4.39 -4.29
CA LYS A 217 -4.18 -5.71 -3.93
C LYS A 217 -4.01 -5.89 -2.41
N LEU A 218 -3.52 -4.86 -1.70
CA LEU A 218 -3.40 -4.89 -0.25
C LEU A 218 -4.77 -4.96 0.44
N LEU A 219 -5.72 -4.15 -0.01
CA LEU A 219 -7.07 -4.11 0.56
C LEU A 219 -7.82 -5.42 0.32
N LEU A 220 -7.80 -5.95 -0.90
CA LEU A 220 -8.45 -7.23 -1.22
C LEU A 220 -7.89 -8.37 -0.38
N ALA A 221 -6.58 -8.39 -0.10
CA ALA A 221 -5.96 -9.40 0.74
C ALA A 221 -6.49 -9.43 2.17
N ALA A 222 -6.89 -8.28 2.72
CA ALA A 222 -7.31 -8.13 4.12
C ALA A 222 -8.79 -7.72 4.29
N LYS A 223 -9.54 -7.57 3.19
CA LYS A 223 -10.94 -7.13 3.20
C LYS A 223 -11.82 -8.12 3.95
N PRO A 224 -12.68 -7.69 4.89
CA PRO A 224 -13.73 -8.52 5.46
C PRO A 224 -14.72 -9.00 4.38
N LEU A 225 -15.43 -10.09 4.64
CA LEU A 225 -16.45 -10.65 3.71
C LEU A 225 -17.59 -9.66 3.46
N SER A 226 -17.92 -8.83 4.43
CA SER A 226 -18.97 -7.81 4.32
C SER A 226 -18.58 -6.54 5.06
N GLY A 227 -18.77 -5.38 4.42
CA GLY A 227 -18.44 -4.07 5.00
C GLY A 227 -16.97 -3.95 5.36
N GLY A 228 -16.68 -3.17 6.38
CA GLY A 228 -15.36 -2.98 6.97
C GLY A 228 -14.91 -1.53 6.96
N LEU A 229 -14.23 -1.12 8.04
CA LEU A 229 -13.66 0.22 8.19
C LEU A 229 -12.17 0.20 7.91
N VAL A 230 -11.76 1.03 6.95
CA VAL A 230 -10.35 1.31 6.65
C VAL A 230 -9.99 2.68 7.20
N VAL A 231 -8.92 2.76 7.98
CA VAL A 231 -8.38 4.03 8.47
C VAL A 231 -7.08 4.37 7.75
N VAL A 232 -7.01 5.58 7.19
CA VAL A 232 -5.85 6.10 6.45
C VAL A 232 -5.29 7.31 7.20
N PRO A 233 -4.23 7.13 8.01
CA PRO A 233 -3.68 8.22 8.85
C PRO A 233 -2.97 9.34 8.06
N PHE A 234 -2.60 9.09 6.80
CA PHE A 234 -1.84 10.00 5.95
C PHE A 234 -2.43 9.97 4.54
N VAL A 235 -3.48 10.75 4.29
CA VAL A 235 -4.29 10.65 3.07
C VAL A 235 -3.57 11.15 1.81
N GLY A 236 -2.76 12.20 1.93
CA GLY A 236 -2.08 12.80 0.79
C GLY A 236 -3.04 13.19 -0.34
N SER A 237 -2.90 12.57 -1.50
CA SER A 237 -3.77 12.83 -2.66
C SER A 237 -5.17 12.23 -2.58
N GLY A 238 -5.43 11.34 -1.64
CA GLY A 238 -6.70 10.57 -1.55
C GLY A 238 -6.76 9.33 -2.44
N SER A 239 -5.65 8.92 -3.06
CA SER A 239 -5.61 7.75 -3.94
C SER A 239 -6.08 6.47 -3.26
N GLU A 240 -5.67 6.26 -2.01
CA GLU A 240 -6.08 5.11 -1.21
C GLU A 240 -7.57 5.14 -0.89
N LEU A 241 -8.10 6.32 -0.53
CA LEU A 241 -9.53 6.48 -0.23
C LEU A 241 -10.42 6.17 -1.44
N ALA A 242 -9.95 6.53 -2.65
CA ALA A 242 -10.65 6.22 -3.88
C ALA A 242 -10.76 4.70 -4.10
N VAL A 243 -9.68 3.95 -3.87
CA VAL A 243 -9.70 2.48 -3.98
C VAL A 243 -10.60 1.85 -2.92
N ILE A 244 -10.59 2.39 -1.70
CA ILE A 244 -11.43 1.91 -0.59
C ILE A 244 -12.91 2.09 -0.95
N ALA A 245 -13.28 3.26 -1.50
CA ALA A 245 -14.64 3.55 -1.94
C ALA A 245 -15.09 2.60 -3.09
N ASP A 246 -14.22 2.35 -4.08
CA ASP A 246 -14.49 1.44 -5.18
C ASP A 246 -14.69 -0.02 -4.71
N LEU A 247 -14.09 -0.39 -3.58
CA LEU A 247 -14.29 -1.70 -2.95
C LEU A 247 -15.50 -1.76 -2.00
N ALA A 248 -16.31 -0.70 -1.96
CA ALA A 248 -17.47 -0.56 -1.07
C ALA A 248 -17.13 -0.79 0.41
N LEU A 249 -15.99 -0.25 0.86
CA LEU A 249 -15.57 -0.21 2.25
C LEU A 249 -15.80 1.19 2.82
N ASP A 250 -16.11 1.25 4.12
CA ASP A 250 -16.14 2.52 4.85
C ASP A 250 -14.70 3.01 5.09
N TYR A 251 -14.52 4.33 5.15
CA TYR A 251 -13.20 4.89 5.42
C TYR A 251 -13.22 6.12 6.30
N ILE A 252 -12.13 6.30 7.04
CA ILE A 252 -11.78 7.53 7.75
C ILE A 252 -10.35 7.89 7.37
N GLY A 253 -10.17 9.07 6.79
CA GLY A 253 -8.88 9.60 6.40
C GLY A 253 -8.46 10.79 7.26
N PHE A 254 -7.15 10.92 7.50
CA PHE A 254 -6.56 12.07 8.18
C PHE A 254 -5.49 12.68 7.29
N GLU A 255 -5.53 14.00 7.13
CA GLU A 255 -4.54 14.78 6.40
C GLU A 255 -4.34 16.11 7.13
N ILE A 256 -3.08 16.51 7.31
CA ILE A 256 -2.73 17.75 8.00
C ILE A 256 -2.61 18.94 7.03
N ASN A 257 -2.25 18.69 5.77
CA ASN A 257 -2.09 19.73 4.77
C ASN A 257 -3.45 20.08 4.16
N PRO A 258 -3.97 21.31 4.34
CA PRO A 258 -5.28 21.70 3.84
C PRO A 258 -5.40 21.64 2.30
N GLU A 259 -4.30 21.84 1.57
CA GLU A 259 -4.32 21.74 0.11
C GLU A 259 -4.48 20.28 -0.35
N TYR A 260 -3.88 19.32 0.37
CA TYR A 260 -4.10 17.91 0.09
C TYR A 260 -5.50 17.47 0.50
N VAL A 261 -6.08 18.04 1.57
CA VAL A 261 -7.49 17.79 1.92
C VAL A 261 -8.42 18.22 0.77
N LYS A 262 -8.20 19.39 0.16
CA LYS A 262 -8.96 19.86 -0.99
C LYS A 262 -8.79 18.94 -2.20
N LEU A 263 -7.55 18.58 -2.54
CA LEU A 263 -7.23 17.67 -3.63
C LEU A 263 -7.96 16.32 -3.45
N ALA A 264 -7.82 15.71 -2.27
CA ALA A 264 -8.45 14.43 -1.97
C ALA A 264 -9.99 14.51 -2.01
N SER A 265 -10.58 15.57 -1.46
CA SER A 265 -12.03 15.77 -1.47
C SER A 265 -12.58 15.88 -2.90
N ARG A 266 -11.97 16.73 -3.72
CA ARG A 266 -12.37 16.87 -5.13
C ARG A 266 -12.15 15.61 -5.95
N PHE A 267 -11.05 14.91 -5.71
CA PHE A 267 -10.78 13.62 -6.33
C PHE A 267 -11.91 12.63 -6.05
N LEU A 268 -12.33 12.51 -4.80
CA LEU A 268 -13.40 11.59 -4.40
C LEU A 268 -14.78 12.02 -4.92
N GLU A 269 -15.08 13.34 -4.98
CA GLU A 269 -16.32 13.86 -5.53
C GLU A 269 -16.50 13.52 -7.01
N LYS A 270 -15.43 13.61 -7.81
CA LYS A 270 -15.46 13.34 -9.26
C LYS A 270 -15.50 11.85 -9.61
N ARG A 271 -15.34 10.95 -8.63
CA ARG A 271 -15.45 9.51 -8.84
C ARG A 271 -16.81 8.92 -8.45
N LYS A 272 -17.68 9.74 -7.87
CA LYS A 272 -19.09 9.39 -7.61
C LYS A 272 -19.94 9.54 -8.86
#